data_6f66102fe72408c37f30dc91c0340056
#
_entry.id   6f66102fe72408c37f30dc91c0340056
#
_cell.length_a   1.000
_cell.length_b   1.000
_cell.length_c   1.000
_cell.angle_alpha   90.00
_cell.angle_beta   90.00
_cell.angle_gamma   90.00
#
_symmetry.space_group_name_H-M   'P 1'
#
loop_
_entity.id
_entity.type
_entity.pdbx_description
1 polymer ?
#
loop_
_entity_poly.entity_id
_entity_poly.type
_entity_poly.pdbx_seq_one_letter_code
_entity_poly.pdbx_strand_id
1 'polypeptide(L)'
;MTAQPLNSMPSSFSRRGTLKSLASGFGYLAFSGLAQQEVARAGTSPAGAGLAPKPTHFPARAKRVIFLCMQGGPSHVDLFDYKPKLQSKSGQETAESSLRGNASLMGSPFKFAQHGESGQWVSELMPHLSTMADDLCFIKSMRTDLPNHSQAFLQMHTGSFQFTRPSLGSWSLYGLGTENENLPGFVTLNPPSDNGGSQNFGNAFLPSICQATKIGTNQIPGFYASLLGVDSEPGPPLKNIGNSKYSLREQRTQLDLIRDLNLHKLQKDQFHPEVEGAIESFELAFRMQGEVPELLDISTETEVTQSLYGIGAGLPTDLFGRQCLLARRMAEAGVRFIEITAPTKWDHHFMLKNSLEESCQATDLPVTALLQDLKARGLLEDTLVIWAGEF
;
A
#
# COMPACT_ATOMS: atom_id res chain seq x y z
N MET A 1 56.08 3.82 49.47
CA MET A 1 56.19 4.06 48.04
C MET A 1 55.43 2.94 47.35
N THR A 2 54.19 3.19 47.07
CA THR A 2 53.31 2.20 46.40
C THR A 2 53.15 2.60 44.93
N ALA A 3 53.61 1.76 44.04
CA ALA A 3 53.50 1.92 42.58
C ALA A 3 52.04 1.70 42.14
N GLN A 4 51.43 2.65 41.43
CA GLN A 4 50.17 2.46 40.73
C GLN A 4 50.36 1.65 39.46
N PRO A 5 49.41 0.76 39.07
CA PRO A 5 49.49 0.05 37.81
C PRO A 5 49.03 0.97 36.66
N LEU A 6 49.80 0.94 35.58
CA LEU A 6 49.54 1.55 34.30
C LEU A 6 48.22 1.02 33.69
N ASN A 7 47.32 1.95 33.37
CA ASN A 7 46.08 1.71 32.65
C ASN A 7 46.33 1.00 31.33
N SER A 8 45.70 -0.15 31.16
CA SER A 8 45.66 -0.91 29.93
C SER A 8 44.88 -0.14 28.85
N MET A 9 45.52 0.19 27.74
CA MET A 9 44.87 0.68 26.53
C MET A 9 43.86 -0.37 26.02
N PRO A 10 42.65 0.03 25.52
CA PRO A 10 41.73 -0.89 24.93
C PRO A 10 42.26 -1.34 23.56
N SER A 11 42.77 -2.55 23.50
CA SER A 11 43.16 -3.25 22.25
C SER A 11 41.95 -3.86 21.63
N SER A 12 41.35 -3.21 20.65
CA SER A 12 40.56 -3.93 19.63
C SER A 12 40.49 -3.18 18.31
N PHE A 13 41.61 -3.01 17.66
CA PHE A 13 41.60 -2.84 16.22
C PHE A 13 41.31 -4.20 15.59
N SER A 14 40.03 -4.48 15.28
CA SER A 14 39.71 -5.67 14.50
C SER A 14 40.17 -5.45 13.06
N ARG A 15 40.69 -6.50 12.41
CA ARG A 15 41.07 -6.47 10.98
C ARG A 15 39.95 -5.90 10.10
N ARG A 16 38.69 -6.14 10.45
CA ARG A 16 37.51 -5.61 9.77
C ARG A 16 37.34 -4.10 10.00
N GLY A 17 37.66 -3.59 11.19
CA GLY A 17 37.66 -2.14 11.50
C GLY A 17 38.74 -1.41 10.71
N THR A 18 39.96 -1.96 10.66
CA THR A 18 41.07 -1.40 9.90
C THR A 18 40.82 -1.38 8.40
N LEU A 19 40.24 -2.45 7.84
CA LEU A 19 39.89 -2.51 6.42
C LEU A 19 38.76 -1.52 6.06
N LYS A 20 37.78 -1.34 6.94
CA LYS A 20 36.73 -0.32 6.76
C LYS A 20 37.28 1.11 6.79
N SER A 21 38.23 1.40 7.69
CA SER A 21 38.86 2.72 7.79
C SER A 21 39.75 3.04 6.58
N LEU A 22 40.43 2.03 6.03
CA LEU A 22 41.30 2.21 4.85
C LEU A 22 40.52 2.29 3.53
N ALA A 23 39.35 1.60 3.44
CA ALA A 23 38.55 1.54 2.21
C ALA A 23 37.59 2.73 2.02
N SER A 24 37.38 3.58 3.00
CA SER A 24 36.22 4.49 3.00
C SER A 24 36.56 5.99 2.97
N GLY A 25 37.80 6.40 3.04
CA GLY A 25 38.20 7.80 2.87
C GLY A 25 37.27 8.85 3.51
N PHE A 26 37.31 10.08 2.98
CA PHE A 26 36.47 11.21 3.42
C PHE A 26 34.96 10.94 3.34
N GLY A 27 34.49 10.11 2.41
CA GLY A 27 33.08 9.74 2.26
C GLY A 27 32.52 8.99 3.46
N TYR A 28 33.32 8.12 4.10
CA TYR A 28 32.88 7.41 5.31
C TYR A 28 32.83 8.33 6.54
N LEU A 29 33.77 9.26 6.66
CA LEU A 29 33.73 10.26 7.74
C LEU A 29 32.52 11.19 7.62
N ALA A 30 32.21 11.63 6.39
CA ALA A 30 31.02 12.42 6.14
C ALA A 30 29.73 11.61 6.40
N PHE A 31 29.68 10.36 5.95
CA PHE A 31 28.54 9.46 6.19
C PHE A 31 28.38 9.13 7.68
N SER A 32 29.48 8.84 8.40
CA SER A 32 29.42 8.58 9.84
C SER A 32 29.04 9.82 10.64
N GLY A 33 29.46 11.03 10.21
CA GLY A 33 29.02 12.29 10.79
C GLY A 33 27.53 12.55 10.58
N LEU A 34 27.02 12.33 9.39
CA LEU A 34 25.59 12.42 9.09
C LEU A 34 24.77 11.35 9.83
N ALA A 35 25.25 10.12 9.87
CA ALA A 35 24.59 9.03 10.60
C ALA A 35 24.57 9.29 12.12
N GLN A 36 25.66 9.84 12.70
CA GLN A 36 25.66 10.25 14.11
C GLN A 36 24.73 11.42 14.38
N GLN A 37 24.60 12.36 13.45
CA GLN A 37 23.67 13.47 13.55
C GLN A 37 22.20 13.01 13.50
N GLU A 38 21.91 12.02 12.68
CA GLU A 38 20.58 11.37 12.63
C GLU A 38 20.30 10.52 13.89
N VAL A 39 21.28 9.78 14.38
CA VAL A 39 21.18 9.02 15.64
C VAL A 39 20.99 9.96 16.84
N ALA A 40 21.69 11.10 16.86
CA ALA A 40 21.52 12.12 17.91
C ALA A 40 20.12 12.77 17.85
N ARG A 41 19.57 12.97 16.65
CA ARG A 41 18.19 13.45 16.46
C ARG A 41 17.16 12.39 16.84
N ALA A 42 17.41 11.12 16.51
CA ALA A 42 16.56 10.00 16.88
C ALA A 42 16.59 9.68 18.39
N GLY A 43 17.75 9.88 19.04
CA GLY A 43 17.92 9.65 20.48
C GLY A 43 17.20 10.64 21.41
N THR A 44 16.58 11.70 20.85
CA THR A 44 15.74 12.65 21.61
C THR A 44 14.25 12.32 21.52
N SER A 45 13.85 11.29 20.76
CA SER A 45 12.47 10.84 20.75
C SER A 45 12.17 10.01 22.01
N PRO A 46 11.08 10.31 22.74
CA PRO A 46 10.66 9.50 23.86
C PRO A 46 10.44 8.04 23.42
N ALA A 47 10.80 7.08 24.27
CA ALA A 47 10.44 5.69 24.04
C ALA A 47 8.91 5.60 23.87
N GLY A 48 8.45 5.19 22.68
CA GLY A 48 7.03 5.17 22.29
C GLY A 48 6.66 6.10 21.13
N ALA A 49 7.60 6.94 20.63
CA ALA A 49 7.35 7.86 19.52
C ALA A 49 7.68 7.27 18.13
N GLY A 50 7.76 5.95 17.98
CA GLY A 50 8.23 5.29 16.75
C GLY A 50 7.48 5.69 15.47
N LEU A 51 6.18 5.99 15.58
CA LEU A 51 5.31 6.42 14.49
C LEU A 51 4.79 7.86 14.62
N ALA A 52 5.29 8.65 15.54
CA ALA A 52 4.90 10.07 15.62
C ALA A 52 5.17 10.77 14.26
N PRO A 53 4.35 11.77 13.88
CA PRO A 53 4.56 12.53 12.65
C PRO A 53 5.96 13.12 12.59
N LYS A 54 6.64 12.94 11.46
CA LYS A 54 8.00 13.44 11.24
C LYS A 54 7.98 14.63 10.30
N PRO A 55 8.87 15.63 10.49
CA PRO A 55 8.97 16.76 9.57
C PRO A 55 9.43 16.28 8.20
N THR A 56 8.81 16.82 7.16
CA THR A 56 9.18 16.57 5.78
C THR A 56 10.38 17.43 5.35
N HIS A 57 11.21 16.93 4.42
CA HIS A 57 12.32 17.72 3.87
C HIS A 57 11.84 18.87 2.96
N PHE A 58 10.65 18.73 2.37
CA PHE A 58 10.00 19.72 1.53
C PHE A 58 8.57 19.94 2.01
N PRO A 59 7.94 21.09 1.74
CA PRO A 59 6.53 21.30 2.05
C PRO A 59 5.67 20.21 1.39
N ALA A 60 5.09 19.33 2.20
CA ALA A 60 4.19 18.30 1.71
C ALA A 60 2.78 18.88 1.51
N ARG A 61 2.18 18.59 0.36
CA ARG A 61 0.75 18.86 0.14
C ARG A 61 -0.11 17.66 0.53
N ALA A 62 0.34 16.45 0.18
CA ALA A 62 -0.38 15.22 0.54
C ALA A 62 0.02 14.76 1.95
N LYS A 63 -0.98 14.51 2.78
CA LYS A 63 -0.85 13.88 4.10
C LYS A 63 -1.11 12.39 4.04
N ARG A 64 -1.94 11.94 3.09
CA ARG A 64 -2.43 10.58 2.95
C ARG A 64 -2.28 10.08 1.53
N VAL A 65 -2.18 8.78 1.39
CA VAL A 65 -2.17 8.09 0.09
C VAL A 65 -3.24 7.01 0.08
N ILE A 66 -4.07 7.00 -0.95
CA ILE A 66 -4.94 5.87 -1.30
C ILE A 66 -4.42 5.29 -2.60
N PHE A 67 -3.93 4.07 -2.55
CA PHE A 67 -3.38 3.36 -3.70
C PHE A 67 -4.38 2.31 -4.21
N LEU A 68 -4.98 2.58 -5.36
CA LEU A 68 -5.88 1.67 -6.07
C LEU A 68 -5.04 0.78 -6.99
N CYS A 69 -4.78 -0.44 -6.52
CA CYS A 69 -3.94 -1.39 -7.21
C CYS A 69 -4.79 -2.28 -8.14
N MET A 70 -4.62 -2.11 -9.45
CA MET A 70 -5.35 -2.83 -10.51
C MET A 70 -4.53 -4.04 -10.96
N GLN A 71 -4.62 -5.14 -10.24
CA GLN A 71 -3.85 -6.34 -10.51
C GLN A 71 -4.18 -6.95 -11.89
N GLY A 72 -3.16 -7.17 -12.71
CA GLY A 72 -3.27 -7.82 -14.01
C GLY A 72 -3.09 -6.88 -15.21
N GLY A 73 -2.77 -5.61 -14.98
CA GLY A 73 -2.42 -4.66 -16.04
C GLY A 73 -3.61 -4.20 -16.88
N PRO A 74 -4.38 -3.19 -16.42
CA PRO A 74 -5.44 -2.57 -17.21
C PRO A 74 -4.91 -2.10 -18.57
N SER A 75 -5.61 -2.44 -19.65
CA SER A 75 -5.22 -2.03 -21.00
C SER A 75 -5.28 -0.51 -21.15
N HIS A 76 -4.14 0.16 -21.03
CA HIS A 76 -4.06 1.61 -21.13
C HIS A 76 -4.53 2.15 -22.48
N VAL A 77 -4.29 1.40 -23.57
CA VAL A 77 -4.70 1.77 -24.95
C VAL A 77 -6.20 1.66 -25.17
N ASP A 78 -6.92 0.98 -24.29
CA ASP A 78 -8.38 0.82 -24.33
C ASP A 78 -9.09 1.71 -23.31
N LEU A 79 -8.35 2.36 -22.38
CA LEU A 79 -8.92 3.16 -21.29
C LEU A 79 -8.58 4.65 -21.37
N PHE A 80 -7.28 5.01 -21.40
CA PHE A 80 -6.85 6.41 -21.20
C PHE A 80 -5.83 6.91 -22.21
N ASP A 81 -5.22 6.02 -22.98
CA ASP A 81 -4.16 6.37 -23.92
C ASP A 81 -4.59 6.14 -25.37
N TYR A 82 -5.50 6.97 -25.85
CA TYR A 82 -6.03 6.91 -27.21
C TYR A 82 -4.94 6.96 -28.29
N LYS A 83 -4.91 5.95 -29.15
CA LYS A 83 -3.91 5.76 -30.22
C LYS A 83 -4.56 5.81 -31.61
N PRO A 84 -4.85 7.00 -32.17
CA PRO A 84 -5.50 7.11 -33.48
C PRO A 84 -4.72 6.46 -34.61
N LYS A 85 -3.37 6.46 -34.55
CA LYS A 85 -2.54 5.76 -35.54
C LYS A 85 -2.67 4.25 -35.44
N LEU A 86 -2.81 3.68 -34.22
CA LEU A 86 -3.06 2.27 -34.03
C LEU A 86 -4.43 1.90 -34.57
N GLN A 87 -5.43 2.74 -34.33
CA GLN A 87 -6.78 2.58 -34.85
C GLN A 87 -6.80 2.52 -36.37
N SER A 88 -6.11 3.43 -37.05
CA SER A 88 -6.05 3.49 -38.52
C SER A 88 -5.29 2.33 -39.16
N LYS A 89 -4.44 1.63 -38.39
CA LYS A 89 -3.64 0.49 -38.84
C LYS A 89 -4.16 -0.85 -38.32
N SER A 90 -5.32 -0.88 -37.71
CA SER A 90 -5.93 -2.10 -37.18
C SER A 90 -6.06 -3.16 -38.26
N GLY A 91 -5.67 -4.40 -37.97
CA GLY A 91 -5.66 -5.54 -38.92
C GLY A 91 -4.42 -5.62 -39.82
N GLN A 92 -3.51 -4.60 -39.82
CA GLN A 92 -2.26 -4.68 -40.58
C GLN A 92 -1.28 -5.63 -39.88
N GLU A 93 -0.61 -6.47 -40.64
CA GLU A 93 0.45 -7.34 -40.14
C GLU A 93 1.66 -6.50 -39.72
N THR A 94 2.33 -6.93 -38.65
CA THR A 94 3.57 -6.32 -38.21
C THR A 94 4.76 -7.23 -38.52
N ALA A 95 5.93 -6.64 -38.76
CA ALA A 95 7.18 -7.39 -38.91
C ALA A 95 7.70 -8.00 -37.60
N GLU A 96 7.15 -7.59 -36.48
CA GLU A 96 7.48 -8.15 -35.17
C GLU A 96 6.73 -9.48 -34.99
N SER A 97 7.49 -10.57 -34.93
CA SER A 97 6.93 -11.87 -34.61
C SER A 97 6.47 -11.88 -33.16
N SER A 98 5.19 -12.10 -32.91
CA SER A 98 4.72 -12.46 -31.58
C SER A 98 5.22 -13.87 -31.23
N LEU A 99 5.28 -14.19 -29.94
CA LEU A 99 5.58 -15.54 -29.43
C LEU A 99 4.61 -16.61 -30.01
N ARG A 100 3.56 -16.22 -30.74
CA ARG A 100 2.48 -17.08 -31.27
C ARG A 100 2.31 -17.01 -32.80
N GLY A 101 3.27 -16.42 -33.53
CA GLY A 101 3.20 -16.30 -34.99
C GLY A 101 3.05 -14.86 -35.48
N ASN A 102 2.54 -14.66 -36.71
CA ASN A 102 2.31 -13.33 -37.26
C ASN A 102 1.33 -12.54 -36.40
N ALA A 103 1.78 -11.41 -35.88
CA ALA A 103 0.94 -10.50 -35.11
C ALA A 103 0.34 -9.45 -36.03
N SER A 104 -0.94 -9.15 -35.86
CA SER A 104 -1.57 -7.99 -36.46
C SER A 104 -1.79 -6.91 -35.43
N LEU A 105 -1.71 -5.64 -35.88
CA LEU A 105 -2.04 -4.50 -35.04
C LEU A 105 -3.53 -4.52 -34.70
N MET A 106 -3.85 -4.25 -33.44
CA MET A 106 -5.23 -4.18 -32.99
C MET A 106 -5.52 -2.78 -32.48
N GLY A 107 -6.41 -2.06 -33.16
CA GLY A 107 -6.99 -0.81 -32.64
C GLY A 107 -7.99 -1.11 -31.53
N SER A 108 -8.19 -0.15 -30.65
CA SER A 108 -9.19 -0.30 -29.58
C SER A 108 -10.58 -0.54 -30.15
N PRO A 109 -11.34 -1.53 -29.64
CA PRO A 109 -12.73 -1.74 -30.04
C PRO A 109 -13.70 -0.73 -29.43
N PHE A 110 -13.19 0.17 -28.59
CA PHE A 110 -13.98 1.15 -27.83
C PHE A 110 -13.81 2.57 -28.37
N LYS A 111 -14.82 3.40 -28.14
CA LYS A 111 -14.79 4.81 -28.52
C LYS A 111 -14.12 5.65 -27.44
N PHE A 112 -13.47 6.71 -27.88
CA PHE A 112 -12.83 7.71 -27.03
C PHE A 112 -13.45 9.08 -27.26
N ALA A 113 -13.56 9.86 -26.18
CA ALA A 113 -13.89 11.28 -26.26
C ALA A 113 -12.96 12.09 -25.35
N GLN A 114 -12.87 13.38 -25.62
CA GLN A 114 -12.20 14.32 -24.74
C GLN A 114 -13.16 14.83 -23.69
N HIS A 115 -12.69 14.92 -22.45
CA HIS A 115 -13.49 15.31 -21.29
C HIS A 115 -12.79 16.42 -20.49
N GLY A 116 -13.60 17.21 -19.79
CA GLY A 116 -13.14 18.33 -18.97
C GLY A 116 -12.56 19.49 -19.79
N GLU A 117 -12.13 20.52 -19.10
CA GLU A 117 -11.40 21.67 -19.70
C GLU A 117 -9.97 21.24 -20.11
N SER A 118 -9.41 20.25 -19.42
CA SER A 118 -8.10 19.65 -19.72
C SER A 118 -8.08 18.87 -21.03
N GLY A 119 -9.24 18.51 -21.59
CA GLY A 119 -9.35 17.76 -22.85
C GLY A 119 -8.75 16.35 -22.78
N GLN A 120 -8.75 15.70 -21.62
CA GLN A 120 -8.22 14.35 -21.46
C GLN A 120 -9.04 13.32 -22.25
N TRP A 121 -8.33 12.44 -22.96
CA TRP A 121 -8.96 11.34 -23.65
C TRP A 121 -9.33 10.22 -22.68
N VAL A 122 -10.61 9.87 -22.64
CA VAL A 122 -11.16 8.76 -21.81
C VAL A 122 -12.04 7.88 -22.68
N SER A 123 -11.94 6.58 -22.47
CA SER A 123 -12.78 5.57 -23.14
C SER A 123 -14.23 5.63 -22.67
N GLU A 124 -15.16 5.22 -23.55
CA GLU A 124 -16.57 5.03 -23.22
C GLU A 124 -16.81 4.03 -22.08
N LEU A 125 -15.79 3.25 -21.73
CA LEU A 125 -15.82 2.29 -20.62
C LEU A 125 -15.79 2.92 -19.23
N MET A 126 -15.37 4.19 -19.14
CA MET A 126 -15.19 4.91 -17.87
C MET A 126 -16.07 6.18 -17.83
N PRO A 127 -17.42 6.05 -18.00
CA PRO A 127 -18.30 7.21 -18.12
C PRO A 127 -18.41 8.04 -16.83
N HIS A 128 -18.28 7.43 -15.66
CA HIS A 128 -18.30 8.15 -14.39
C HIS A 128 -16.97 8.86 -14.14
N LEU A 129 -15.84 8.18 -14.29
CA LEU A 129 -14.52 8.75 -14.06
C LEU A 129 -14.21 9.89 -15.04
N SER A 130 -14.75 9.83 -16.26
CA SER A 130 -14.62 10.89 -17.26
C SER A 130 -15.16 12.26 -16.77
N THR A 131 -16.11 12.26 -15.83
CA THR A 131 -16.65 13.49 -15.22
C THR A 131 -15.64 14.19 -14.30
N MET A 132 -14.58 13.48 -13.88
CA MET A 132 -13.52 13.98 -13.01
C MET A 132 -12.22 14.27 -13.80
N ALA A 133 -12.29 14.37 -15.13
CA ALA A 133 -11.11 14.47 -16.01
C ALA A 133 -10.13 15.58 -15.62
N ASP A 134 -10.64 16.71 -15.10
CA ASP A 134 -9.82 17.85 -14.70
C ASP A 134 -9.11 17.66 -13.34
N ASP A 135 -9.54 16.69 -12.54
CA ASP A 135 -8.89 16.30 -11.29
C ASP A 135 -7.85 15.18 -11.51
N LEU A 136 -7.70 14.66 -12.76
CA LEU A 136 -6.85 13.52 -13.08
C LEU A 136 -5.56 13.93 -13.78
N CYS A 137 -4.46 13.25 -13.41
CA CYS A 137 -3.18 13.34 -14.11
C CYS A 137 -2.78 11.95 -14.63
N PHE A 138 -2.69 11.79 -15.95
CA PHE A 138 -2.32 10.54 -16.60
C PHE A 138 -0.84 10.51 -16.95
N ILE A 139 -0.07 9.61 -16.32
CA ILE A 139 1.34 9.38 -16.61
C ILE A 139 1.45 8.21 -17.62
N LYS A 140 1.38 8.51 -18.91
CA LYS A 140 1.28 7.51 -19.99
C LYS A 140 2.60 6.82 -20.37
N SER A 141 3.72 7.25 -19.77
CA SER A 141 5.06 6.75 -20.09
C SER A 141 5.64 5.78 -19.06
N MET A 142 4.85 5.39 -18.07
CA MET A 142 5.27 4.40 -17.08
C MET A 142 5.41 3.03 -17.74
N ARG A 143 6.44 2.28 -17.34
CA ARG A 143 6.67 0.91 -17.80
C ARG A 143 7.37 0.12 -16.71
N THR A 144 7.18 -1.18 -16.71
CA THR A 144 7.98 -2.13 -15.93
C THR A 144 9.13 -2.69 -16.77
N ASP A 145 10.17 -3.19 -16.11
CA ASP A 145 11.29 -3.88 -16.77
C ASP A 145 10.99 -5.35 -17.08
N LEU A 146 9.84 -5.85 -16.62
CA LEU A 146 9.52 -7.28 -16.60
C LEU A 146 8.19 -7.58 -17.27
N PRO A 147 8.13 -8.65 -18.08
CA PRO A 147 6.89 -9.07 -18.75
C PRO A 147 6.04 -10.05 -17.89
N ASN A 148 6.42 -10.28 -16.64
CA ASN A 148 5.76 -11.25 -15.76
C ASN A 148 5.05 -10.55 -14.61
N HIS A 149 3.76 -10.84 -14.41
CA HIS A 149 2.92 -10.21 -13.39
C HIS A 149 3.53 -10.22 -12.00
N SER A 150 3.97 -11.37 -11.50
CA SER A 150 4.44 -11.49 -10.12
C SER A 150 5.65 -10.60 -9.83
N GLN A 151 6.60 -10.52 -10.76
CA GLN A 151 7.80 -9.72 -10.60
C GLN A 151 7.52 -8.23 -10.86
N ALA A 152 6.71 -7.91 -11.86
CA ALA A 152 6.32 -6.53 -12.15
C ALA A 152 5.49 -5.94 -11.02
N PHE A 153 4.58 -6.72 -10.44
CA PHE A 153 3.77 -6.35 -9.29
C PHE A 153 4.63 -6.07 -8.06
N LEU A 154 5.62 -6.93 -7.79
CA LEU A 154 6.59 -6.70 -6.71
C LEU A 154 7.43 -5.46 -6.96
N GLN A 155 7.87 -5.22 -8.22
CA GLN A 155 8.62 -4.00 -8.59
C GLN A 155 7.79 -2.74 -8.38
N MET A 156 6.51 -2.75 -8.74
CA MET A 156 5.59 -1.64 -8.52
C MET A 156 5.47 -1.26 -7.03
N HIS A 157 5.39 -2.27 -6.15
CA HIS A 157 5.21 -2.05 -4.72
C HIS A 157 6.50 -1.71 -3.97
N THR A 158 7.66 -2.23 -4.41
CA THR A 158 8.92 -2.19 -3.63
C THR A 158 10.08 -1.53 -4.37
N GLY A 159 9.91 -1.23 -5.67
CA GLY A 159 10.97 -0.74 -6.53
C GLY A 159 12.00 -1.80 -6.92
N SER A 160 11.78 -3.08 -6.58
CA SER A 160 12.72 -4.18 -6.89
C SER A 160 11.98 -5.51 -7.02
N PHE A 161 12.33 -6.28 -8.03
CA PHE A 161 11.84 -7.65 -8.22
C PHE A 161 12.85 -8.71 -7.75
N GLN A 162 14.10 -8.34 -7.51
CA GLN A 162 15.18 -9.27 -7.17
C GLN A 162 15.45 -9.36 -5.68
N PHE A 163 15.23 -8.28 -4.95
CA PHE A 163 15.59 -8.18 -3.54
C PHE A 163 14.37 -7.89 -2.69
N THR A 164 14.30 -8.50 -1.52
CA THR A 164 13.31 -8.15 -0.52
C THR A 164 13.56 -6.72 -0.04
N ARG A 165 12.64 -5.84 -0.35
CA ARG A 165 12.68 -4.42 0.01
C ARG A 165 11.40 -4.01 0.71
N PRO A 166 11.43 -2.97 1.54
CA PRO A 166 10.20 -2.42 2.10
C PRO A 166 9.27 -1.91 1.00
N SER A 167 7.99 -2.12 1.20
CA SER A 167 6.96 -1.60 0.31
C SER A 167 6.83 -0.08 0.38
N LEU A 168 6.19 0.52 -0.62
CA LEU A 168 5.93 1.97 -0.69
C LEU A 168 5.22 2.48 0.57
N GLY A 169 4.19 1.76 1.06
CA GLY A 169 3.49 2.10 2.29
C GLY A 169 4.38 2.00 3.53
N SER A 170 5.22 0.97 3.62
CA SER A 170 6.19 0.82 4.72
C SER A 170 7.23 1.95 4.74
N TRP A 171 7.75 2.35 3.58
CA TRP A 171 8.65 3.49 3.47
C TRP A 171 7.97 4.82 3.85
N SER A 172 6.71 5.00 3.40
CA SER A 172 5.93 6.20 3.74
C SER A 172 5.73 6.32 5.25
N LEU A 173 5.39 5.21 5.91
CA LEU A 173 5.18 5.17 7.34
C LEU A 173 6.49 5.36 8.12
N TYR A 174 7.58 4.71 7.69
CA TYR A 174 8.90 4.87 8.30
C TYR A 174 9.41 6.32 8.19
N GLY A 175 9.27 6.94 7.02
CA GLY A 175 9.77 8.28 6.75
C GLY A 175 8.94 9.41 7.36
N LEU A 176 7.61 9.24 7.43
CA LEU A 176 6.68 10.32 7.76
C LEU A 176 5.90 10.09 9.06
N GLY A 177 5.89 8.85 9.58
CA GLY A 177 5.06 8.49 10.74
C GLY A 177 3.57 8.46 10.41
N THR A 178 2.72 8.49 11.43
CA THR A 178 1.25 8.53 11.31
C THR A 178 0.67 9.71 12.10
N GLU A 179 -0.52 10.16 11.70
CA GLU A 179 -1.24 11.22 12.40
C GLU A 179 -2.20 10.66 13.48
N ASN A 180 -2.54 9.38 13.38
CA ASN A 180 -3.39 8.69 14.34
C ASN A 180 -2.61 7.51 14.96
N GLU A 181 -2.34 7.60 16.27
CA GLU A 181 -1.59 6.57 17.01
C GLU A 181 -2.44 5.35 17.37
N ASN A 182 -3.77 5.42 17.25
CA ASN A 182 -4.69 4.35 17.60
C ASN A 182 -5.02 3.44 16.40
N LEU A 183 -4.64 3.86 15.20
CA LEU A 183 -4.84 3.12 13.97
C LEU A 183 -3.51 2.73 13.33
N PRO A 184 -3.48 1.62 12.55
CA PRO A 184 -2.31 1.31 11.76
C PRO A 184 -2.07 2.40 10.72
N GLY A 185 -0.84 2.89 10.63
CA GLY A 185 -0.52 3.94 9.66
C GLY A 185 -0.45 3.44 8.22
N PHE A 186 -0.35 2.11 8.02
CA PHE A 186 -0.44 1.46 6.71
C PHE A 186 -1.45 0.30 6.76
N VAL A 187 -2.44 0.36 5.89
CA VAL A 187 -3.51 -0.64 5.73
C VAL A 187 -3.55 -1.14 4.30
N THR A 188 -3.71 -2.45 4.11
CA THR A 188 -4.01 -3.04 2.80
C THR A 188 -5.34 -3.78 2.85
N LEU A 189 -6.23 -3.44 1.91
CA LEU A 189 -7.56 -4.02 1.75
C LEU A 189 -7.52 -5.12 0.69
N ASN A 190 -7.86 -6.34 1.08
CA ASN A 190 -7.88 -7.53 0.22
C ASN A 190 -6.58 -7.75 -0.60
N PRO A 191 -5.39 -7.70 0.03
CA PRO A 191 -4.15 -7.91 -0.70
C PRO A 191 -4.12 -9.30 -1.34
N PRO A 192 -3.57 -9.45 -2.57
CA PRO A 192 -3.48 -10.74 -3.22
C PRO A 192 -2.56 -11.70 -2.46
N SER A 193 -2.89 -12.99 -2.50
CA SER A 193 -2.02 -14.05 -1.98
C SER A 193 -0.97 -14.52 -2.99
N ASP A 194 -1.20 -14.25 -4.27
CA ASP A 194 -0.31 -14.48 -5.41
C ASP A 194 0.50 -13.20 -5.75
N ASN A 195 1.25 -13.21 -6.85
CA ASN A 195 1.97 -12.05 -7.39
C ASN A 195 2.80 -11.27 -6.36
N GLY A 196 3.74 -11.95 -5.71
CA GLY A 196 4.61 -11.36 -4.68
C GLY A 196 4.09 -11.54 -3.25
N GLY A 197 2.80 -11.79 -3.07
CA GLY A 197 2.20 -12.11 -1.76
C GLY A 197 2.50 -11.04 -0.70
N SER A 198 2.95 -11.48 0.48
CA SER A 198 3.21 -10.59 1.61
C SER A 198 4.37 -9.60 1.39
N GLN A 199 5.22 -9.80 0.38
CA GLN A 199 6.31 -8.88 0.08
C GLN A 199 5.81 -7.53 -0.44
N ASN A 200 4.64 -7.51 -1.09
CA ASN A 200 4.05 -6.28 -1.65
C ASN A 200 3.68 -5.24 -0.58
N PHE A 201 3.42 -5.69 0.64
CA PHE A 201 3.03 -4.82 1.76
C PHE A 201 3.90 -5.05 3.01
N GLY A 202 5.05 -5.70 2.83
CA GLY A 202 6.00 -6.03 3.89
C GLY A 202 6.92 -4.88 4.25
N ASN A 203 7.40 -4.90 5.50
CA ASN A 203 8.37 -3.93 6.02
C ASN A 203 9.84 -4.31 5.71
N ALA A 204 10.12 -5.54 5.25
CA ALA A 204 11.46 -6.06 5.01
C ALA A 204 12.42 -5.81 6.21
N PHE A 205 13.41 -4.93 6.03
CA PHE A 205 14.39 -4.57 7.08
C PHE A 205 13.98 -3.37 7.94
N LEU A 206 12.82 -2.76 7.68
CA LEU A 206 12.28 -1.69 8.53
C LEU A 206 11.63 -2.28 9.80
N PRO A 207 11.41 -1.47 10.84
CA PRO A 207 10.69 -1.92 12.04
C PRO A 207 9.33 -2.54 11.72
N SER A 208 8.94 -3.58 12.46
CA SER A 208 7.70 -4.34 12.22
C SER A 208 6.44 -3.47 12.25
N ILE A 209 6.45 -2.39 13.02
CA ILE A 209 5.34 -1.42 13.09
C ILE A 209 5.06 -0.73 11.75
N CYS A 210 6.03 -0.74 10.82
CA CYS A 210 5.86 -0.18 9.47
C CYS A 210 5.19 -1.15 8.48
N GLN A 211 4.95 -2.40 8.88
CA GLN A 211 4.26 -3.37 8.03
C GLN A 211 2.77 -3.04 7.91
N ALA A 212 2.18 -3.34 6.74
CA ALA A 212 0.74 -3.17 6.56
C ALA A 212 -0.09 -4.06 7.48
N THR A 213 -1.16 -3.50 8.02
CA THR A 213 -2.25 -4.26 8.60
C THR A 213 -3.20 -4.72 7.49
N LYS A 214 -3.38 -6.03 7.37
CA LYS A 214 -4.28 -6.62 6.37
C LYS A 214 -5.71 -6.61 6.87
N ILE A 215 -6.61 -6.06 6.05
CA ILE A 215 -8.06 -6.07 6.31
C ILE A 215 -8.75 -6.77 5.15
N GLY A 216 -9.66 -7.68 5.48
CA GLY A 216 -10.32 -8.55 4.52
C GLY A 216 -9.46 -9.76 4.13
N THR A 217 -10.11 -10.75 3.57
CA THR A 217 -9.47 -11.91 2.97
C THR A 217 -9.77 -11.87 1.48
N ASN A 218 -8.79 -12.23 0.63
CA ASN A 218 -9.08 -12.56 -0.76
C ASN A 218 -10.16 -13.63 -0.76
N GLN A 219 -11.36 -13.23 -1.16
CA GLN A 219 -12.41 -14.20 -1.42
C GLN A 219 -12.02 -14.91 -2.71
N ILE A 220 -11.80 -16.22 -2.61
CA ILE A 220 -11.79 -17.05 -3.80
C ILE A 220 -13.19 -16.90 -4.41
N PRO A 221 -13.32 -16.44 -5.67
CA PRO A 221 -14.64 -16.31 -6.29
C PRO A 221 -15.46 -17.59 -6.08
N GLY A 222 -16.74 -17.47 -5.76
CA GLY A 222 -17.57 -18.59 -5.30
C GLY A 222 -17.53 -19.83 -6.21
N PHE A 223 -17.32 -19.64 -7.52
CA PHE A 223 -17.09 -20.74 -8.47
C PHE A 223 -15.84 -21.56 -8.13
N TYR A 224 -14.70 -20.91 -7.83
CA TYR A 224 -13.45 -21.59 -7.47
C TYR A 224 -13.50 -22.13 -6.05
N ALA A 225 -14.19 -21.43 -5.13
CA ALA A 225 -14.41 -21.92 -3.77
C ALA A 225 -15.20 -23.20 -3.79
N SER A 226 -16.27 -23.29 -4.57
CA SER A 226 -17.07 -24.50 -4.76
C SER A 226 -16.26 -25.63 -5.41
N LEU A 227 -15.42 -25.32 -6.39
CA LEU A 227 -14.57 -26.31 -7.05
C LEU A 227 -13.47 -26.86 -6.12
N LEU A 228 -12.97 -26.05 -5.19
CA LEU A 228 -11.91 -26.43 -4.25
C LEU A 228 -12.46 -26.96 -2.90
N GLY A 229 -13.79 -26.97 -2.72
CA GLY A 229 -14.42 -27.41 -1.47
C GLY A 229 -14.05 -26.52 -0.27
N VAL A 230 -13.78 -25.24 -0.51
CA VAL A 230 -13.41 -24.26 0.50
C VAL A 230 -14.63 -23.40 0.83
N ASP A 231 -14.92 -23.20 2.13
CA ASP A 231 -15.99 -22.30 2.55
C ASP A 231 -15.74 -20.87 2.04
N SER A 232 -16.68 -20.35 1.27
CA SER A 232 -16.64 -18.99 0.70
C SER A 232 -17.25 -17.94 1.61
N GLU A 233 -17.64 -18.31 2.84
CA GLU A 233 -18.19 -17.34 3.79
C GLU A 233 -17.12 -16.28 4.14
N PRO A 234 -17.47 -15.01 3.99
CA PRO A 234 -16.56 -13.93 4.36
C PRO A 234 -16.32 -13.97 5.87
N GLY A 235 -15.10 -14.30 6.25
CA GLY A 235 -14.67 -14.14 7.63
C GLY A 235 -14.70 -12.67 8.05
N PRO A 236 -14.59 -12.36 9.36
CA PRO A 236 -14.56 -10.99 9.82
C PRO A 236 -13.42 -10.24 9.12
N PRO A 237 -13.64 -8.96 8.73
CA PRO A 237 -12.67 -8.16 7.98
C PRO A 237 -11.28 -8.13 8.63
N LEU A 238 -11.24 -8.16 9.96
CA LEU A 238 -10.02 -8.27 10.74
C LEU A 238 -10.20 -9.37 11.80
N LYS A 239 -9.38 -10.42 11.68
CA LYS A 239 -9.42 -11.55 12.63
C LYS A 239 -8.72 -11.16 13.93
N ASN A 240 -9.27 -11.63 15.06
CA ASN A 240 -8.67 -11.52 16.40
C ASN A 240 -8.46 -10.07 16.89
N ILE A 241 -9.22 -9.10 16.40
CA ILE A 241 -9.13 -7.73 16.90
C ILE A 241 -9.58 -7.61 18.34
N GLY A 242 -10.53 -8.43 18.77
CA GLY A 242 -11.00 -8.50 20.16
C GLY A 242 -10.62 -9.82 20.82
N ASN A 243 -10.48 -9.80 22.13
CA ASN A 243 -10.26 -10.99 22.93
C ASN A 243 -11.49 -11.23 23.86
N SER A 244 -12.28 -12.25 23.56
CA SER A 244 -13.48 -12.58 24.35
C SER A 244 -13.19 -13.23 25.71
N LYS A 245 -11.94 -13.67 25.96
CA LYS A 245 -11.56 -14.36 27.20
C LYS A 245 -11.14 -13.41 28.32
N TYR A 246 -10.66 -12.21 27.97
CA TYR A 246 -10.12 -11.26 28.93
C TYR A 246 -10.77 -9.89 28.74
N SER A 247 -11.06 -9.21 29.85
CA SER A 247 -11.46 -7.81 29.83
C SER A 247 -10.32 -6.92 29.34
N LEU A 248 -10.62 -5.72 28.86
CA LEU A 248 -9.60 -4.75 28.46
C LEU A 248 -8.59 -4.44 29.59
N ARG A 249 -9.05 -4.44 30.84
CA ARG A 249 -8.18 -4.24 32.01
C ARG A 249 -7.19 -5.39 32.17
N GLU A 250 -7.64 -6.62 32.04
CA GLU A 250 -6.76 -7.80 32.15
C GLU A 250 -5.77 -7.84 30.97
N GLN A 251 -6.23 -7.55 29.76
CA GLN A 251 -5.34 -7.43 28.61
C GLN A 251 -4.28 -6.35 28.80
N ARG A 252 -4.66 -5.17 29.36
CA ARG A 252 -3.71 -4.11 29.67
C ARG A 252 -2.66 -4.59 30.67
N THR A 253 -3.08 -5.28 31.73
CA THR A 253 -2.14 -5.82 32.73
C THR A 253 -1.16 -6.83 32.12
N GLN A 254 -1.64 -7.69 31.20
CA GLN A 254 -0.76 -8.64 30.50
C GLN A 254 0.24 -7.92 29.59
N LEU A 255 -0.20 -6.91 28.85
CA LEU A 255 0.68 -6.13 27.99
C LEU A 255 1.72 -5.32 28.77
N ASP A 256 1.35 -4.75 29.92
CA ASP A 256 2.29 -4.07 30.81
C ASP A 256 3.38 -5.03 31.29
N LEU A 257 3.01 -6.25 31.69
CA LEU A 257 3.99 -7.27 32.08
C LEU A 257 4.92 -7.65 30.93
N ILE A 258 4.37 -7.88 29.72
CA ILE A 258 5.17 -8.21 28.54
C ILE A 258 6.11 -7.04 28.20
N ARG A 259 5.63 -5.82 28.26
CA ARG A 259 6.44 -4.62 28.05
C ARG A 259 7.59 -4.53 29.04
N ASP A 260 7.32 -4.73 30.33
CA ASP A 260 8.35 -4.65 31.36
C ASP A 260 9.41 -5.74 31.20
N LEU A 261 9.02 -6.97 30.85
CA LEU A 261 9.96 -8.06 30.53
C LEU A 261 10.83 -7.70 29.29
N ASN A 262 10.24 -7.14 28.26
CA ASN A 262 10.95 -6.73 27.06
C ASN A 262 11.89 -5.54 27.33
N LEU A 263 11.48 -4.55 28.13
CA LEU A 263 12.33 -3.44 28.56
C LEU A 263 13.54 -3.92 29.37
N HIS A 264 13.36 -4.91 30.25
CA HIS A 264 14.47 -5.55 30.96
C HIS A 264 15.47 -6.20 30.00
N LYS A 265 14.96 -6.85 28.96
CA LYS A 265 15.80 -7.43 27.92
C LYS A 265 16.57 -6.37 27.14
N LEU A 266 15.91 -5.28 26.71
CA LEU A 266 16.55 -4.15 26.03
C LEU A 266 17.66 -3.50 26.86
N GLN A 267 17.46 -3.31 28.17
CA GLN A 267 18.47 -2.77 29.07
C GLN A 267 19.72 -3.65 29.14
N LYS A 268 19.53 -4.99 29.06
CA LYS A 268 20.64 -5.96 29.09
C LYS A 268 21.39 -6.03 27.78
N ASP A 269 20.68 -6.03 26.66
CA ASP A 269 21.21 -6.32 25.34
C ASP A 269 21.58 -5.05 24.54
N GLN A 270 21.38 -3.86 25.09
CA GLN A 270 21.70 -2.49 24.64
C GLN A 270 21.02 -2.02 23.34
N PHE A 271 20.66 -2.87 22.39
CA PHE A 271 19.92 -2.48 21.16
C PHE A 271 19.30 -3.71 20.50
N HIS A 272 17.95 -3.75 20.49
CA HIS A 272 17.19 -4.78 19.80
C HIS A 272 15.95 -4.17 19.12
N PRO A 273 16.08 -3.66 17.88
CA PRO A 273 14.96 -3.03 17.16
C PRO A 273 13.76 -3.98 16.97
N GLU A 274 14.01 -5.29 16.94
CA GLU A 274 12.95 -6.31 16.85
C GLU A 274 12.09 -6.34 18.11
N VAL A 275 12.69 -6.18 19.29
CA VAL A 275 11.96 -6.16 20.56
C VAL A 275 11.18 -4.87 20.73
N GLU A 276 11.77 -3.73 20.35
CA GLU A 276 11.07 -2.43 20.34
C GLU A 276 9.86 -2.47 19.39
N GLY A 277 10.05 -2.95 18.15
CA GLY A 277 8.98 -3.10 17.19
C GLY A 277 7.87 -4.04 17.65
N ALA A 278 8.20 -5.10 18.42
CA ALA A 278 7.20 -6.00 19.00
C ALA A 278 6.38 -5.30 20.09
N ILE A 279 7.01 -4.53 20.98
CA ILE A 279 6.31 -3.74 21.99
C ILE A 279 5.32 -2.78 21.34
N GLU A 280 5.79 -2.00 20.36
CA GLU A 280 4.95 -1.03 19.63
C GLU A 280 3.79 -1.71 18.89
N SER A 281 4.03 -2.87 18.29
CA SER A 281 2.98 -3.64 17.58
C SER A 281 1.90 -4.15 18.54
N PHE A 282 2.27 -4.62 19.73
CA PHE A 282 1.30 -5.04 20.75
C PHE A 282 0.49 -3.86 21.30
N GLU A 283 1.12 -2.73 21.55
CA GLU A 283 0.45 -1.50 21.99
C GLU A 283 -0.53 -1.00 20.94
N LEU A 284 -0.13 -0.98 19.67
CA LEU A 284 -1.00 -0.62 18.57
C LEU A 284 -2.20 -1.56 18.48
N ALA A 285 -1.97 -2.88 18.49
CA ALA A 285 -3.03 -3.88 18.43
C ALA A 285 -4.05 -3.73 19.58
N PHE A 286 -3.60 -3.37 20.76
CA PHE A 286 -4.49 -3.08 21.88
C PHE A 286 -5.34 -1.83 21.66
N ARG A 287 -4.74 -0.71 21.19
CA ARG A 287 -5.47 0.54 20.91
C ARG A 287 -6.49 0.36 19.78
N MET A 288 -6.16 -0.43 18.76
CA MET A 288 -7.04 -0.74 17.63
C MET A 288 -8.38 -1.38 18.05
N GLN A 289 -8.43 -2.08 19.20
CA GLN A 289 -9.66 -2.72 19.65
C GLN A 289 -10.81 -1.73 19.90
N GLY A 290 -10.49 -0.48 20.22
CA GLY A 290 -11.47 0.57 20.48
C GLY A 290 -12.02 1.24 19.21
N GLU A 291 -11.17 1.51 18.23
CA GLU A 291 -11.53 2.35 17.08
C GLU A 291 -11.84 1.55 15.79
N VAL A 292 -11.12 0.45 15.57
CA VAL A 292 -11.23 -0.27 14.29
C VAL A 292 -12.60 -0.91 14.06
N PRO A 293 -13.30 -1.51 15.05
CA PRO A 293 -14.62 -2.09 14.81
C PRO A 293 -15.64 -1.06 14.28
N GLU A 294 -15.66 0.14 14.86
CA GLU A 294 -16.54 1.22 14.40
C GLU A 294 -16.14 1.74 13.03
N LEU A 295 -14.84 1.86 12.78
CA LEU A 295 -14.30 2.30 11.50
C LEU A 295 -14.68 1.35 10.35
N LEU A 296 -14.66 0.04 10.61
CA LEU A 296 -14.99 -0.98 9.61
C LEU A 296 -16.50 -1.17 9.39
N ASP A 297 -17.33 -0.69 10.30
CA ASP A 297 -18.79 -0.79 10.16
C ASP A 297 -19.34 0.28 9.22
N ILE A 298 -19.45 -0.07 7.94
CA ILE A 298 -20.04 0.82 6.93
C ILE A 298 -21.57 0.88 6.98
N SER A 299 -22.23 0.09 7.82
CA SER A 299 -23.71 0.15 7.99
C SER A 299 -24.16 1.46 8.62
N THR A 300 -23.24 2.16 9.28
CA THR A 300 -23.45 3.50 9.85
C THR A 300 -23.51 4.62 8.80
N GLU A 301 -23.07 4.36 7.57
CA GLU A 301 -23.15 5.31 6.48
C GLU A 301 -24.58 5.41 5.93
N THR A 302 -24.93 6.59 5.44
CA THR A 302 -26.27 6.81 4.89
C THR A 302 -26.51 5.99 3.61
N GLU A 303 -27.75 5.66 3.31
CA GLU A 303 -28.13 5.00 2.05
C GLU A 303 -27.68 5.80 0.83
N VAL A 304 -27.68 7.12 0.92
CA VAL A 304 -27.20 8.01 -0.15
C VAL A 304 -25.70 7.80 -0.38
N THR A 305 -24.90 7.76 0.69
CA THR A 305 -23.46 7.49 0.61
C THR A 305 -23.20 6.09 0.05
N GLN A 306 -23.89 5.09 0.54
CA GLN A 306 -23.71 3.71 0.05
C GLN A 306 -24.08 3.62 -1.45
N SER A 307 -25.18 4.24 -1.86
CA SER A 307 -25.60 4.28 -3.28
C SER A 307 -24.59 5.03 -4.16
N LEU A 308 -23.99 6.11 -3.66
CA LEU A 308 -22.96 6.86 -4.38
C LEU A 308 -21.78 5.95 -4.76
N TYR A 309 -21.34 5.07 -3.85
CA TYR A 309 -20.28 4.10 -4.10
C TYR A 309 -20.73 2.85 -4.87
N GLY A 310 -21.99 2.78 -5.28
CA GLY A 310 -22.54 1.62 -5.97
C GLY A 310 -22.64 0.38 -5.09
N ILE A 311 -22.85 0.57 -3.78
CA ILE A 311 -23.01 -0.54 -2.81
C ILE A 311 -24.45 -1.01 -2.85
N GLY A 312 -24.64 -2.31 -3.09
CA GLY A 312 -25.96 -2.94 -3.13
C GLY A 312 -25.88 -4.38 -3.59
N ALA A 313 -26.77 -5.22 -3.07
CA ALA A 313 -26.76 -6.66 -3.37
C ALA A 313 -26.91 -6.91 -4.89
N GLY A 314 -25.98 -7.71 -5.43
CA GLY A 314 -25.98 -8.10 -6.84
C GLY A 314 -25.42 -7.07 -7.82
N LEU A 315 -24.97 -5.90 -7.36
CA LEU A 315 -24.29 -4.93 -8.22
C LEU A 315 -22.83 -5.34 -8.45
N PRO A 316 -22.28 -5.19 -9.66
CA PRO A 316 -20.87 -5.49 -9.95
C PRO A 316 -19.92 -4.59 -9.14
N THR A 317 -20.39 -3.41 -8.75
CA THR A 317 -19.66 -2.39 -7.98
C THR A 317 -19.63 -2.66 -6.48
N ASP A 318 -20.49 -3.53 -5.93
CA ASP A 318 -20.71 -3.66 -4.48
C ASP A 318 -19.42 -3.90 -3.70
N LEU A 319 -18.63 -4.88 -4.11
CA LEU A 319 -17.41 -5.24 -3.37
C LEU A 319 -16.36 -4.12 -3.41
N PHE A 320 -16.10 -3.56 -4.59
CA PHE A 320 -15.12 -2.50 -4.72
C PHE A 320 -15.60 -1.18 -4.14
N GLY A 321 -16.91 -0.90 -4.23
CA GLY A 321 -17.56 0.24 -3.58
C GLY A 321 -17.38 0.22 -2.07
N ARG A 322 -17.56 -0.95 -1.44
CA ARG A 322 -17.29 -1.12 0.01
C ARG A 322 -15.83 -0.86 0.37
N GLN A 323 -14.90 -1.33 -0.44
CA GLN A 323 -13.46 -1.09 -0.23
C GLN A 323 -13.10 0.40 -0.38
N CYS A 324 -13.62 1.07 -1.42
CA CYS A 324 -13.42 2.49 -1.63
C CYS A 324 -14.02 3.33 -0.50
N LEU A 325 -15.22 2.98 -0.02
CA LEU A 325 -15.85 3.63 1.13
C LEU A 325 -15.03 3.44 2.42
N LEU A 326 -14.54 2.23 2.67
CA LEU A 326 -13.64 1.97 3.81
C LEU A 326 -12.36 2.77 3.72
N ALA A 327 -11.76 2.89 2.54
CA ALA A 327 -10.55 3.69 2.34
C ALA A 327 -10.80 5.18 2.62
N ARG A 328 -11.94 5.73 2.21
CA ARG A 328 -12.32 7.09 2.56
C ARG A 328 -12.44 7.27 4.08
N ARG A 329 -13.11 6.35 4.78
CA ARG A 329 -13.26 6.38 6.24
C ARG A 329 -11.90 6.31 6.94
N MET A 330 -11.01 5.43 6.48
CA MET A 330 -9.65 5.31 7.01
C MET A 330 -8.83 6.57 6.77
N ALA A 331 -8.94 7.18 5.58
CA ALA A 331 -8.28 8.44 5.28
C ALA A 331 -8.78 9.57 6.19
N GLU A 332 -10.10 9.65 6.41
CA GLU A 332 -10.74 10.61 7.33
C GLU A 332 -10.28 10.40 8.78
N ALA A 333 -10.10 9.14 9.20
CA ALA A 333 -9.58 8.78 10.52
C ALA A 333 -8.06 8.95 10.68
N GLY A 334 -7.33 9.39 9.65
CA GLY A 334 -5.90 9.72 9.72
C GLY A 334 -4.95 8.57 9.38
N VAL A 335 -5.41 7.49 8.74
CA VAL A 335 -4.52 6.46 8.22
C VAL A 335 -3.68 7.04 7.08
N ARG A 336 -2.35 6.89 7.16
CA ARG A 336 -1.44 7.54 6.21
C ARG A 336 -1.39 6.88 4.84
N PHE A 337 -1.35 5.56 4.79
CA PHE A 337 -1.25 4.82 3.53
C PHE A 337 -2.30 3.71 3.50
N ILE A 338 -3.15 3.75 2.50
CA ILE A 338 -4.25 2.80 2.31
C ILE A 338 -4.10 2.21 0.92
N GLU A 339 -3.89 0.92 0.83
CA GLU A 339 -3.83 0.20 -0.44
C GLU A 339 -5.09 -0.62 -0.62
N ILE A 340 -5.69 -0.56 -1.79
CA ILE A 340 -6.84 -1.37 -2.17
C ILE A 340 -6.45 -2.19 -3.38
N THR A 341 -6.46 -3.51 -3.27
CA THR A 341 -6.37 -4.35 -4.47
C THR A 341 -7.78 -4.54 -5.05
N ALA A 342 -7.96 -4.14 -6.29
CA ALA A 342 -9.23 -4.30 -6.99
C ALA A 342 -9.65 -5.78 -7.01
N PRO A 343 -10.93 -6.09 -6.80
CA PRO A 343 -11.41 -7.47 -6.75
C PRO A 343 -11.40 -8.14 -8.12
N THR A 344 -11.41 -7.35 -9.21
CA THR A 344 -11.36 -7.82 -10.58
C THR A 344 -9.91 -7.94 -11.04
N LYS A 345 -9.58 -9.03 -11.76
CA LYS A 345 -8.29 -9.18 -12.43
C LYS A 345 -8.36 -8.55 -13.81
N TRP A 346 -7.33 -7.79 -14.18
CA TRP A 346 -7.24 -7.08 -15.47
C TRP A 346 -6.41 -7.82 -16.52
N ASP A 347 -5.95 -9.03 -16.22
CA ASP A 347 -5.20 -9.89 -17.13
C ASP A 347 -6.15 -10.61 -18.10
N HIS A 348 -6.53 -9.91 -19.15
CA HIS A 348 -7.53 -10.40 -20.12
C HIS A 348 -6.87 -11.04 -21.34
N HIS A 349 -6.43 -12.28 -21.21
CA HIS A 349 -5.86 -13.05 -22.32
C HIS A 349 -6.87 -13.48 -23.38
N PHE A 350 -8.15 -13.57 -23.01
CA PHE A 350 -9.25 -14.00 -23.88
C PHE A 350 -10.44 -13.06 -23.70
N MET A 351 -11.25 -12.92 -24.76
CA MET A 351 -12.48 -12.13 -24.74
C MET A 351 -12.27 -10.70 -24.20
N LEU A 352 -11.16 -10.05 -24.59
CA LEU A 352 -10.74 -8.73 -24.07
C LEU A 352 -11.92 -7.76 -23.96
N LYS A 353 -12.75 -7.65 -25.01
CA LYS A 353 -13.86 -6.70 -25.03
C LYS A 353 -14.81 -6.90 -23.84
N ASN A 354 -15.34 -8.10 -23.67
CA ASN A 354 -16.32 -8.39 -22.62
C ASN A 354 -15.70 -8.32 -21.23
N SER A 355 -14.51 -8.91 -21.05
CA SER A 355 -13.83 -8.94 -19.76
C SER A 355 -13.40 -7.54 -19.30
N LEU A 356 -13.00 -6.68 -20.24
CA LEU A 356 -12.65 -5.29 -19.92
C LEU A 356 -13.90 -4.47 -19.57
N GLU A 357 -15.02 -4.67 -20.30
CA GLU A 357 -16.32 -4.06 -19.96
C GLU A 357 -16.75 -4.42 -18.53
N GLU A 358 -16.68 -5.71 -18.15
CA GLU A 358 -17.02 -6.17 -16.81
C GLU A 358 -16.12 -5.55 -15.72
N SER A 359 -14.80 -5.49 -15.97
CA SER A 359 -13.86 -4.89 -15.02
C SER A 359 -14.10 -3.39 -14.85
N CYS A 360 -14.39 -2.68 -15.95
CA CYS A 360 -14.72 -1.26 -15.91
C CYS A 360 -16.05 -0.99 -15.19
N GLN A 361 -17.10 -1.79 -15.46
CA GLN A 361 -18.38 -1.68 -14.76
C GLN A 361 -18.24 -1.85 -13.24
N ALA A 362 -17.33 -2.72 -12.81
CA ALA A 362 -17.08 -2.95 -11.38
C ALA A 362 -16.30 -1.81 -10.71
N THR A 363 -15.53 -1.02 -11.45
CA THR A 363 -14.54 -0.09 -10.87
C THR A 363 -14.82 1.38 -11.13
N ASP A 364 -15.42 1.74 -12.24
CA ASP A 364 -15.60 3.14 -12.67
C ASP A 364 -16.38 3.98 -11.65
N LEU A 365 -17.59 3.55 -11.29
CA LEU A 365 -18.41 4.26 -10.30
C LEU A 365 -17.77 4.33 -8.91
N PRO A 366 -17.24 3.23 -8.32
CA PRO A 366 -16.57 3.29 -7.01
C PRO A 366 -15.38 4.24 -6.94
N VAL A 367 -14.54 4.29 -7.97
CA VAL A 367 -13.39 5.21 -8.01
C VAL A 367 -13.86 6.65 -8.11
N THR A 368 -14.84 6.91 -8.96
CA THR A 368 -15.43 8.24 -9.11
C THR A 368 -16.06 8.72 -7.80
N ALA A 369 -16.83 7.85 -7.15
CA ALA A 369 -17.44 8.13 -5.84
C ALA A 369 -16.39 8.47 -4.78
N LEU A 370 -15.30 7.71 -4.73
CA LEU A 370 -14.18 7.98 -3.82
C LEU A 370 -13.62 9.40 -4.02
N LEU A 371 -13.34 9.78 -5.27
CA LEU A 371 -12.82 11.11 -5.59
C LEU A 371 -13.83 12.22 -5.24
N GLN A 372 -15.11 12.03 -5.58
CA GLN A 372 -16.17 12.98 -5.29
C GLN A 372 -16.40 13.15 -3.79
N ASP A 373 -16.44 12.06 -3.01
CA ASP A 373 -16.66 12.11 -1.56
C ASP A 373 -15.43 12.74 -0.85
N LEU A 374 -14.21 12.39 -1.24
CA LEU A 374 -13.01 13.06 -0.75
C LEU A 374 -13.02 14.56 -1.05
N LYS A 375 -13.43 14.95 -2.26
CA LYS A 375 -13.54 16.36 -2.67
C LYS A 375 -14.62 17.11 -1.88
N ALA A 376 -15.80 16.52 -1.73
CA ALA A 376 -16.90 17.09 -0.97
C ALA A 376 -16.57 17.31 0.51
N ARG A 377 -15.69 16.47 1.07
CA ARG A 377 -15.23 16.57 2.47
C ARG A 377 -13.98 17.44 2.65
N GLY A 378 -13.43 18.00 1.57
CA GLY A 378 -12.18 18.76 1.61
C GLY A 378 -10.93 17.89 1.89
N LEU A 379 -11.05 16.57 1.75
CA LEU A 379 -9.95 15.63 1.98
C LEU A 379 -9.08 15.42 0.73
N LEU A 380 -9.60 15.69 -0.46
CA LEU A 380 -8.87 15.48 -1.71
C LEU A 380 -7.66 16.41 -1.83
N GLU A 381 -7.70 17.59 -1.21
CA GLU A 381 -6.60 18.56 -1.25
C GLU A 381 -5.30 18.04 -0.62
N ASP A 382 -5.42 17.15 0.38
CA ASP A 382 -4.28 16.57 1.11
C ASP A 382 -4.23 15.03 1.03
N THR A 383 -4.99 14.42 0.10
CA THR A 383 -4.99 12.98 -0.18
C THR A 383 -4.54 12.73 -1.62
N LEU A 384 -3.45 12.00 -1.79
CA LEU A 384 -3.00 11.52 -3.10
C LEU A 384 -3.69 10.19 -3.41
N VAL A 385 -4.56 10.17 -4.41
CA VAL A 385 -5.17 8.94 -4.94
C VAL A 385 -4.38 8.49 -6.15
N ILE A 386 -3.86 7.27 -6.10
CA ILE A 386 -3.06 6.66 -7.16
C ILE A 386 -3.84 5.47 -7.73
N TRP A 387 -4.03 5.42 -9.02
CA TRP A 387 -4.47 4.23 -9.73
C TRP A 387 -3.34 3.72 -10.60
N ALA A 388 -2.92 2.49 -10.39
CA ALA A 388 -1.87 1.85 -11.18
C ALA A 388 -2.09 0.35 -11.33
N GLY A 389 -1.63 -0.19 -12.45
CA GLY A 389 -1.36 -1.60 -12.64
C GLY A 389 0.14 -1.82 -12.82
N GLU A 390 0.56 -3.08 -12.86
CA GLU A 390 1.98 -3.43 -12.93
C GLU A 390 2.61 -3.28 -14.32
N PHE A 391 1.82 -3.13 -15.37
CA PHE A 391 2.26 -2.77 -16.73
C PHE A 391 1.32 -1.78 -17.40
#